data_e078e00819cd29daabe6a5ff0b104004
#
_entry.id   e078e00819cd29daabe6a5ff0b104004
#
_cell.length_a   1.000
_cell.length_b   1.000
_cell.length_c   1.000
_cell.angle_alpha   90.00
_cell.angle_beta   90.00
_cell.angle_gamma   90.00
#
_symmetry.space_group_name_H-M   'P 1'
#
loop_
_entity.id
_entity.type
_entity.pdbx_description
1 polymer ?
#
loop_
_entity_poly.entity_id
_entity_poly.type
_entity_poly.pdbx_seq_one_letter_code
_entity_poly.pdbx_strand_id
1 'polypeptide(L)'
;MKMDKEKELPQRKRLRLQNFDYSSTGAYFITICTNDRKTLFATRRGGFHIRPNDRKTLFAPVGADSISARMVERTFLETIRQYDGVDSPIYVVMPNHFHAIITISRADMESAPTVSEIIQSFKRYSTVEYTKMVKEGILPPFDKQIWQRSFYDHIIRNRDDYNEIYKYIYENPMKWQFDQLYAEE
;
A
#
# COMPACT_ATOMS: atom_id res chain seq x y z
N MET A 1 36.41 23.63 -30.82
CA MET A 1 35.10 22.98 -31.04
C MET A 1 34.89 21.98 -29.92
N LYS A 2 34.17 22.34 -28.83
CA LYS A 2 33.88 21.45 -27.70
C LYS A 2 32.59 20.73 -28.04
N MET A 3 32.68 19.41 -28.20
CA MET A 3 31.49 18.56 -28.33
C MET A 3 30.82 18.49 -26.97
N ASP A 4 29.60 19.00 -26.88
CA ASP A 4 28.72 18.82 -25.74
C ASP A 4 28.36 17.32 -25.63
N LYS A 5 28.78 16.71 -24.53
CA LYS A 5 28.29 15.37 -24.15
C LYS A 5 26.83 15.51 -23.72
N GLU A 6 25.93 15.08 -24.57
CA GLU A 6 24.53 14.85 -24.17
C GLU A 6 24.52 14.00 -22.87
N LYS A 7 23.99 14.59 -21.80
CA LYS A 7 23.72 13.85 -20.57
C LYS A 7 22.57 12.88 -20.84
N GLU A 8 22.88 11.62 -21.03
CA GLU A 8 21.86 10.57 -21.01
C GLU A 8 21.07 10.65 -19.70
N LEU A 9 19.79 10.93 -19.82
CA LEU A 9 18.87 10.92 -18.68
C LEU A 9 18.77 9.49 -18.15
N PRO A 10 18.83 9.27 -16.81
CA PRO A 10 18.74 7.94 -16.24
C PRO A 10 17.41 7.30 -16.63
N GLN A 11 17.47 6.19 -17.35
CA GLN A 11 16.30 5.42 -17.71
C GLN A 11 15.67 4.83 -16.44
N ARG A 12 14.42 5.20 -16.17
CA ARG A 12 13.66 4.62 -15.06
C ARG A 12 13.45 3.13 -15.31
N LYS A 13 13.87 2.28 -14.37
CA LYS A 13 13.53 0.86 -14.40
C LYS A 13 12.00 0.73 -14.46
N ARG A 14 11.49 0.05 -15.48
CA ARG A 14 10.07 -0.30 -15.58
C ARG A 14 9.77 -1.30 -14.48
N LEU A 15 8.94 -0.93 -13.52
CA LEU A 15 8.57 -1.76 -12.38
C LEU A 15 7.53 -2.85 -12.74
N ARG A 16 6.88 -2.74 -13.90
CA ARG A 16 5.80 -3.63 -14.35
C ARG A 16 6.27 -4.57 -15.44
N LEU A 17 5.73 -5.80 -15.39
CA LEU A 17 5.92 -6.76 -16.46
C LEU A 17 5.27 -6.23 -17.75
N GLN A 18 6.06 -6.22 -18.85
CA GLN A 18 5.53 -5.91 -20.17
C GLN A 18 4.59 -7.04 -20.59
N ASN A 19 3.46 -6.68 -21.21
CA ASN A 19 2.46 -7.63 -21.76
C ASN A 19 1.70 -8.44 -20.70
N PHE A 20 1.70 -8.07 -19.43
CA PHE A 20 0.83 -8.68 -18.43
C PHE A 20 -0.44 -7.84 -18.25
N ASP A 21 -1.59 -8.51 -18.33
CA ASP A 21 -2.89 -7.89 -18.08
C ASP A 21 -3.18 -7.84 -16.58
N TYR A 22 -3.00 -6.66 -15.98
CA TYR A 22 -3.25 -6.39 -14.57
C TYR A 22 -4.74 -6.28 -14.18
N SER A 23 -5.65 -6.53 -15.13
CA SER A 23 -7.08 -6.75 -14.88
C SER A 23 -7.44 -8.22 -14.78
N SER A 24 -6.48 -9.13 -15.05
CA SER A 24 -6.71 -10.56 -15.00
C SER A 24 -7.03 -11.03 -13.59
N THR A 25 -7.82 -12.10 -13.49
CA THR A 25 -8.05 -12.83 -12.23
C THR A 25 -6.72 -13.26 -11.63
N GLY A 26 -6.54 -12.98 -10.34
CA GLY A 26 -5.31 -13.32 -9.66
C GLY A 26 -5.14 -12.63 -8.31
N ALA A 27 -4.01 -12.88 -7.69
CA ALA A 27 -3.59 -12.23 -6.45
C ALA A 27 -2.32 -11.42 -6.69
N TYR A 28 -2.29 -10.23 -6.11
CA TYR A 28 -1.22 -9.26 -6.30
C TYR A 28 -0.74 -8.75 -4.95
N PHE A 29 0.55 -8.89 -4.69
CA PHE A 29 1.17 -8.24 -3.54
C PHE A 29 1.56 -6.81 -3.90
N ILE A 30 1.18 -5.86 -3.04
CA ILE A 30 1.36 -4.43 -3.26
C ILE A 30 2.16 -3.81 -2.12
N THR A 31 3.12 -2.95 -2.48
CA THR A 31 3.79 -2.06 -1.53
C THR A 31 3.68 -0.61 -1.99
N ILE A 32 3.17 0.25 -1.13
CA ILE A 32 3.02 1.69 -1.37
C ILE A 32 3.78 2.44 -0.30
N CYS A 33 4.81 3.20 -0.67
CA CYS A 33 5.57 4.01 0.27
C CYS A 33 5.02 5.44 0.36
N THR A 34 5.17 6.05 1.54
CA THR A 34 5.00 7.49 1.69
C THR A 34 6.07 8.25 0.89
N ASN A 35 5.79 9.51 0.56
CA ASN A 35 6.77 10.37 -0.08
C ASN A 35 7.98 10.56 0.83
N ASP A 36 9.18 10.43 0.25
CA ASP A 36 10.46 10.51 0.96
C ASP A 36 10.55 9.56 2.17
N ARG A 37 9.72 8.50 2.21
CA ARG A 37 9.63 7.52 3.31
C ARG A 37 9.39 8.14 4.68
N LYS A 38 8.67 9.27 4.74
CA LYS A 38 8.32 9.92 6.00
C LYS A 38 7.35 9.06 6.80
N THR A 39 7.55 8.98 8.11
CA THR A 39 6.73 8.22 9.06
C THR A 39 5.40 8.92 9.38
N LEU A 40 4.50 9.02 8.38
CA LEU A 40 3.23 9.73 8.49
C LEU A 40 2.15 8.96 9.27
N PHE A 41 2.32 7.63 9.41
CA PHE A 41 1.30 6.74 10.00
C PHE A 41 1.75 6.13 11.33
N ALA A 42 2.90 6.56 11.87
CA ALA A 42 3.39 6.10 13.16
C ALA A 42 2.81 6.90 14.31
N THR A 43 2.60 6.22 15.44
CA THR A 43 2.59 6.87 16.75
C THR A 43 3.95 6.64 17.42
N ARG A 44 4.37 7.58 18.28
CA ARG A 44 5.57 7.46 19.14
C ARG A 44 5.58 6.22 20.05
N ARG A 45 4.57 5.33 19.99
CA ARG A 45 4.41 4.12 20.81
C ARG A 45 4.01 2.88 20.00
N GLY A 46 4.56 2.73 18.81
CA GLY A 46 4.69 1.47 18.09
C GLY A 46 3.43 0.59 18.05
N GLY A 47 2.40 1.00 17.36
CA GLY A 47 1.27 0.14 17.10
C GLY A 47 1.02 -0.01 15.61
N PHE A 48 0.84 -1.25 15.18
CA PHE A 48 0.60 -1.58 13.78
C PHE A 48 -0.79 -2.21 13.63
N HIS A 49 -1.49 -1.86 12.55
CA HIS A 49 -2.75 -2.50 12.20
C HIS A 49 -2.52 -3.62 11.19
N ILE A 50 -2.70 -4.87 11.65
CA ILE A 50 -2.81 -6.04 10.79
C ILE A 50 -4.23 -6.56 10.95
N ARG A 51 -4.96 -6.72 9.86
CA ARG A 51 -6.21 -7.49 9.89
C ARG A 51 -6.17 -8.55 8.82
N PRO A 52 -6.09 -9.83 9.21
CA PRO A 52 -6.61 -10.90 8.36
C PRO A 52 -8.11 -10.68 8.20
N ASN A 53 -8.62 -10.84 6.99
CA ASN A 53 -10.07 -10.68 6.69
C ASN A 53 -10.92 -11.82 7.29
N ASP A 54 -10.45 -12.51 8.30
CA ASP A 54 -11.19 -13.54 9.02
C ASP A 54 -12.11 -12.90 10.05
N ARG A 55 -13.41 -13.06 9.83
CA ARG A 55 -14.51 -12.58 10.68
C ARG A 55 -14.48 -13.06 12.14
N LYS A 56 -13.44 -13.76 12.59
CA LYS A 56 -13.37 -14.40 13.92
C LYS A 56 -12.11 -14.11 14.73
N THR A 57 -11.13 -13.38 14.24
CA THR A 57 -9.92 -13.15 15.04
C THR A 57 -9.98 -11.79 15.70
N LEU A 58 -10.54 -11.78 16.90
CA LEU A 58 -10.39 -10.72 17.91
C LEU A 58 -8.95 -10.73 18.44
N PHE A 59 -8.00 -10.30 17.66
CA PHE A 59 -6.75 -9.81 18.19
C PHE A 59 -6.68 -8.32 17.94
N ALA A 60 -7.08 -7.57 18.95
CA ALA A 60 -6.69 -6.18 19.03
C ALA A 60 -5.15 -6.16 19.09
N PRO A 61 -4.46 -5.63 18.08
CA PRO A 61 -3.03 -5.40 18.19
C PRO A 61 -2.84 -4.33 19.25
N VAL A 62 -2.03 -4.68 20.20
CA VAL A 62 -1.62 -3.82 21.29
C VAL A 62 -1.00 -2.55 20.70
N GLY A 63 -1.62 -1.40 20.95
CA GLY A 63 -0.94 -0.12 20.93
C GLY A 63 -1.06 0.75 19.68
N ALA A 64 -2.04 0.56 18.80
CA ALA A 64 -2.14 1.44 17.64
C ALA A 64 -3.30 2.39 17.69
N ASP A 65 -3.17 3.42 18.45
CA ASP A 65 -4.06 4.57 18.36
C ASP A 65 -3.54 5.65 17.40
N SER A 66 -2.86 5.23 16.31
CA SER A 66 -2.57 6.18 15.25
C SER A 66 -3.84 6.50 14.48
N ILE A 67 -4.34 7.71 14.67
CA ILE A 67 -5.49 8.24 13.93
C ILE A 67 -5.23 8.16 12.44
N SER A 68 -4.01 8.47 11.99
CA SER A 68 -3.60 8.40 10.58
C SER A 68 -3.60 6.96 10.05
N ALA A 69 -3.12 5.98 10.81
CA ALA A 69 -3.14 4.58 10.38
C ALA A 69 -4.58 4.04 10.25
N ARG A 70 -5.46 4.35 11.22
CA ARG A 70 -6.89 3.98 11.13
C ARG A 70 -7.60 4.65 9.95
N MET A 71 -7.25 5.90 9.64
CA MET A 71 -7.78 6.59 8.47
C MET A 71 -7.34 5.89 7.18
N VAL A 72 -6.06 5.51 7.05
CA VAL A 72 -5.53 4.78 5.89
C VAL A 72 -6.23 3.42 5.74
N GLU A 73 -6.35 2.66 6.84
CA GLU A 73 -7.07 1.38 6.86
C GLU A 73 -8.51 1.52 6.38
N ARG A 74 -9.28 2.44 6.98
CA ARG A 74 -10.67 2.69 6.60
C ARG A 74 -10.79 3.03 5.13
N THR A 75 -9.98 3.96 4.65
CA THR A 75 -10.01 4.41 3.25
C THR A 75 -9.65 3.28 2.29
N PHE A 76 -8.71 2.40 2.67
CA PHE A 76 -8.37 1.23 1.87
C PHE A 76 -9.55 0.27 1.76
N LEU A 77 -10.18 -0.10 2.88
CA LEU A 77 -11.33 -0.99 2.89
C LEU A 77 -12.53 -0.41 2.13
N GLU A 78 -12.78 0.89 2.26
CA GLU A 78 -13.82 1.58 1.50
C GLU A 78 -13.50 1.58 -0.01
N THR A 79 -12.22 1.72 -0.38
CA THR A 79 -11.79 1.63 -1.78
C THR A 79 -12.02 0.24 -2.35
N ILE A 80 -11.59 -0.81 -1.63
CA ILE A 80 -11.79 -2.21 -2.08
C ILE A 80 -13.29 -2.50 -2.32
N ARG A 81 -14.16 -2.06 -1.41
CA ARG A 81 -15.62 -2.28 -1.52
C ARG A 81 -16.29 -1.61 -2.72
N GLN A 82 -15.64 -0.63 -3.36
CA GLN A 82 -16.17 0.03 -4.56
C GLN A 82 -16.06 -0.84 -5.82
N TYR A 83 -15.26 -1.90 -5.76
CA TYR A 83 -14.97 -2.75 -6.91
C TYR A 83 -15.53 -4.15 -6.67
N ASP A 84 -16.53 -4.53 -7.44
CA ASP A 84 -17.07 -5.88 -7.42
C ASP A 84 -16.00 -6.90 -7.82
N GLY A 85 -15.93 -8.03 -7.09
CA GLY A 85 -14.96 -9.09 -7.34
C GLY A 85 -13.54 -8.77 -6.93
N VAL A 86 -13.32 -7.67 -6.23
CA VAL A 86 -12.03 -7.31 -5.61
C VAL A 86 -12.10 -7.53 -4.11
N ASP A 87 -11.08 -8.17 -3.53
CA ASP A 87 -10.95 -8.35 -2.08
C ASP A 87 -9.49 -8.16 -1.66
N SER A 88 -9.28 -8.00 -0.35
CA SER A 88 -7.94 -7.96 0.25
C SER A 88 -7.91 -8.83 1.50
N PRO A 89 -7.38 -10.06 1.39
CA PRO A 89 -7.35 -11.03 2.50
C PRO A 89 -6.41 -10.61 3.64
N ILE A 90 -5.39 -9.83 3.35
CA ILE A 90 -4.46 -9.30 4.34
C ILE A 90 -3.87 -7.97 3.87
N TYR A 91 -3.69 -7.05 4.82
CA TYR A 91 -2.98 -5.79 4.63
C TYR A 91 -2.34 -5.33 5.94
N VAL A 92 -1.41 -4.40 5.85
CA VAL A 92 -0.80 -3.75 7.02
C VAL A 92 -0.45 -2.30 6.71
N VAL A 93 -0.76 -1.42 7.65
CA VAL A 93 -0.32 -0.02 7.64
C VAL A 93 0.94 0.10 8.48
N MET A 94 2.07 0.38 7.84
CA MET A 94 3.36 0.59 8.48
C MET A 94 3.62 2.10 8.61
N PRO A 95 4.58 2.54 9.43
CA PRO A 95 4.81 3.96 9.68
C PRO A 95 5.02 4.80 8.41
N ASN A 96 5.69 4.27 7.40
CA ASN A 96 6.05 4.97 6.18
C ASN A 96 5.66 4.23 4.90
N HIS A 97 4.90 3.14 4.99
CA HIS A 97 4.43 2.39 3.84
C HIS A 97 3.18 1.55 4.18
N PHE A 98 2.64 0.93 3.16
CA PHE A 98 1.48 0.07 3.23
C PHE A 98 1.72 -1.19 2.39
N HIS A 99 1.38 -2.35 2.94
CA HIS A 99 1.38 -3.61 2.21
C HIS A 99 -0.04 -4.19 2.14
N ALA A 100 -0.37 -4.86 1.04
CA ALA A 100 -1.60 -5.62 0.90
C ALA A 100 -1.44 -6.77 -0.11
N ILE A 101 -2.23 -7.82 0.06
CA ILE A 101 -2.61 -8.72 -1.04
C ILE A 101 -3.96 -8.22 -1.56
N ILE A 102 -4.04 -7.94 -2.85
CA ILE A 102 -5.30 -7.64 -3.55
C ILE A 102 -5.62 -8.82 -4.44
N THR A 103 -6.84 -9.36 -4.33
CA THR A 103 -7.35 -10.43 -5.18
C THR A 103 -8.42 -9.90 -6.11
N ILE A 104 -8.35 -10.27 -7.39
CA ILE A 104 -9.34 -9.95 -8.41
C ILE A 104 -9.94 -11.27 -8.88
N SER A 105 -11.25 -11.47 -8.71
CA SER A 105 -11.93 -12.75 -8.98
C SER A 105 -12.86 -12.73 -10.20
N ARG A 106 -13.03 -11.58 -10.87
CA ARG A 106 -13.96 -11.42 -12.00
C ARG A 106 -13.20 -11.19 -13.31
N ALA A 107 -12.97 -12.30 -14.05
CA ALA A 107 -12.39 -12.26 -15.40
C ALA A 107 -13.43 -11.98 -16.51
N ASP A 108 -14.72 -12.08 -16.22
CA ASP A 108 -15.82 -12.14 -17.19
C ASP A 108 -16.55 -10.80 -17.35
N MET A 109 -16.07 -9.73 -16.75
CA MET A 109 -16.64 -8.39 -16.95
C MET A 109 -15.84 -7.64 -18.03
N GLU A 110 -16.56 -7.02 -18.97
CA GLU A 110 -16.01 -6.15 -20.00
C GLU A 110 -15.10 -5.01 -19.49
N SER A 111 -15.08 -4.78 -18.17
CA SER A 111 -14.23 -3.79 -17.49
C SER A 111 -13.90 -4.19 -16.06
N ALA A 112 -13.11 -5.27 -15.87
CA ALA A 112 -12.53 -5.54 -14.56
C ALA A 112 -11.53 -4.42 -14.18
N PRO A 113 -11.54 -3.90 -12.94
CA PRO A 113 -10.62 -2.87 -12.53
C PRO A 113 -9.19 -3.40 -12.53
N THR A 114 -8.27 -2.60 -13.01
CA THR A 114 -6.84 -2.92 -12.90
C THR A 114 -6.35 -2.64 -11.47
N VAL A 115 -5.34 -3.38 -11.02
CA VAL A 115 -4.65 -3.08 -9.75
C VAL A 115 -4.23 -1.62 -9.68
N SER A 116 -3.86 -1.02 -10.81
CA SER A 116 -3.46 0.39 -10.89
C SER A 116 -4.57 1.35 -10.56
N GLU A 117 -5.77 1.12 -11.06
CA GLU A 117 -6.95 1.96 -10.80
C GLU A 117 -7.36 1.87 -9.34
N ILE A 118 -7.34 0.66 -8.77
CA ILE A 118 -7.61 0.44 -7.35
C ILE A 118 -6.62 1.25 -6.49
N ILE A 119 -5.33 1.13 -6.77
CA ILE A 119 -4.29 1.82 -6.01
C ILE A 119 -4.33 3.34 -6.21
N GLN A 120 -4.61 3.81 -7.42
CA GLN A 120 -4.79 5.25 -7.67
C GLN A 120 -5.99 5.81 -6.91
N SER A 121 -7.12 5.11 -6.90
CA SER A 121 -8.30 5.47 -6.11
C SER A 121 -7.99 5.53 -4.63
N PHE A 122 -7.34 4.51 -4.08
CA PHE A 122 -6.91 4.48 -2.69
C PHE A 122 -5.99 5.66 -2.33
N LYS A 123 -4.95 5.92 -3.14
CA LYS A 123 -4.03 7.05 -2.91
C LYS A 123 -4.76 8.38 -2.94
N ARG A 124 -5.69 8.56 -3.86
CA ARG A 124 -6.49 9.77 -3.99
C ARG A 124 -7.38 9.97 -2.77
N TYR A 125 -8.17 8.98 -2.39
CA TYR A 125 -9.11 9.10 -1.26
C TYR A 125 -8.37 9.28 0.06
N SER A 126 -7.31 8.52 0.33
CA SER A 126 -6.52 8.68 1.55
C SER A 126 -5.82 10.05 1.63
N THR A 127 -5.37 10.61 0.49
CA THR A 127 -4.81 11.96 0.45
C THR A 127 -5.85 13.03 0.76
N VAL A 128 -7.05 12.90 0.21
CA VAL A 128 -8.16 13.83 0.48
C VAL A 128 -8.53 13.80 1.96
N GLU A 129 -8.70 12.61 2.52
CA GLU A 129 -9.08 12.46 3.92
C GLU A 129 -7.98 12.95 4.89
N TYR A 130 -6.72 12.62 4.61
CA TYR A 130 -5.59 13.13 5.38
C TYR A 130 -5.55 14.67 5.36
N THR A 131 -5.72 15.28 4.16
CA THR A 131 -5.73 16.72 3.99
C THR A 131 -6.87 17.40 4.79
N LYS A 132 -8.04 16.77 4.83
CA LYS A 132 -9.16 17.22 5.65
C LYS A 132 -8.78 17.23 7.14
N MET A 133 -8.19 16.13 7.62
CA MET A 133 -7.77 16.01 9.03
C MET A 133 -6.63 16.99 9.39
N VAL A 134 -5.76 17.33 8.44
CA VAL A 134 -4.77 18.42 8.63
C VAL A 134 -5.46 19.78 8.81
N LYS A 135 -6.46 20.10 7.98
CA LYS A 135 -7.23 21.35 8.08
C LYS A 135 -8.01 21.46 9.40
N GLU A 136 -8.44 20.33 9.95
CA GLU A 136 -9.11 20.22 11.25
C GLU A 136 -8.13 20.23 12.43
N GLY A 137 -6.81 20.32 12.19
CA GLY A 137 -5.77 20.30 13.21
C GLY A 137 -5.55 18.94 13.89
N ILE A 138 -6.10 17.85 13.32
CA ILE A 138 -6.02 16.49 13.87
C ILE A 138 -4.69 15.82 13.53
N LEU A 139 -4.20 16.02 12.29
CA LEU A 139 -2.96 15.46 11.79
C LEU A 139 -1.95 16.55 11.43
N PRO A 140 -0.64 16.25 11.50
CA PRO A 140 0.38 17.17 11.05
C PRO A 140 0.34 17.36 9.53
N PRO A 141 0.76 18.52 9.02
CA PRO A 141 0.88 18.74 7.58
C PRO A 141 1.96 17.84 6.97
N PHE A 142 1.77 17.52 5.69
CA PHE A 142 2.76 16.80 4.88
C PHE A 142 3.34 17.71 3.78
N ASP A 143 4.51 17.34 3.27
CA ASP A 143 5.18 18.08 2.20
C ASP A 143 4.83 17.47 0.83
N LYS A 144 4.34 18.31 -0.10
CA LYS A 144 4.00 18.00 -1.51
C LYS A 144 2.96 16.91 -1.70
N GLN A 145 3.22 15.68 -1.25
CA GLN A 145 2.35 14.52 -1.45
C GLN A 145 2.53 13.48 -0.33
N ILE A 146 1.49 12.72 -0.02
CA ILE A 146 1.55 11.66 0.98
C ILE A 146 2.27 10.43 0.43
N TRP A 147 1.87 9.99 -0.76
CA TRP A 147 2.34 8.76 -1.38
C TRP A 147 3.35 9.02 -2.50
N GLN A 148 4.31 8.14 -2.66
CA GLN A 148 5.14 8.10 -3.86
C GLN A 148 4.26 7.89 -5.11
N ARG A 149 4.69 8.39 -6.27
CA ARG A 149 3.93 8.26 -7.53
C ARG A 149 3.69 6.80 -7.91
N SER A 150 4.75 6.00 -7.92
CA SER A 150 4.69 4.57 -8.22
C SER A 150 4.35 3.74 -6.98
N PHE A 151 4.17 2.46 -7.18
CA PHE A 151 4.07 1.43 -6.17
C PHE A 151 4.80 0.19 -6.68
N TYR A 152 5.18 -0.70 -5.79
CA TYR A 152 5.70 -2.01 -6.13
C TYR A 152 4.54 -2.99 -6.19
N ASP A 153 4.55 -3.87 -7.18
CA ASP A 153 3.63 -4.98 -7.33
C ASP A 153 4.37 -6.28 -7.66
N HIS A 154 3.85 -7.39 -7.13
CA HIS A 154 4.29 -8.73 -7.45
C HIS A 154 3.06 -9.61 -7.70
N ILE A 155 3.08 -10.34 -8.83
CA ILE A 155 2.00 -11.26 -9.19
C ILE A 155 2.21 -12.57 -8.45
N ILE A 156 1.28 -12.93 -7.59
CA ILE A 156 1.31 -14.17 -6.81
C ILE A 156 0.88 -15.33 -7.73
N ARG A 157 1.77 -16.27 -7.97
CA ARG A 157 1.58 -17.30 -8.99
C ARG A 157 1.13 -18.66 -8.45
N ASN A 158 1.37 -18.94 -7.19
CA ASN A 158 1.07 -20.22 -6.57
C ASN A 158 0.81 -20.06 -5.07
N ARG A 159 0.43 -21.17 -4.43
CA ARG A 159 0.07 -21.20 -3.01
C ARG A 159 1.24 -20.93 -2.08
N ASP A 160 2.43 -21.38 -2.44
CA ASP A 160 3.62 -21.20 -1.60
C ASP A 160 4.03 -19.72 -1.58
N ASP A 161 4.09 -19.08 -2.75
CA ASP A 161 4.31 -17.64 -2.91
C ASP A 161 3.26 -16.83 -2.12
N TYR A 162 1.98 -17.23 -2.22
CA TYR A 162 0.90 -16.62 -1.43
C TYR A 162 1.16 -16.73 0.08
N ASN A 163 1.50 -17.92 0.57
CA ASN A 163 1.72 -18.16 1.99
C ASN A 163 2.94 -17.40 2.53
N GLU A 164 4.01 -17.32 1.74
CA GLU A 164 5.22 -16.56 2.11
C GLU A 164 4.91 -15.07 2.22
N ILE A 165 4.21 -14.50 1.24
CA ILE A 165 3.82 -13.10 1.23
C ILE A 165 2.82 -12.79 2.36
N TYR A 166 1.83 -13.68 2.57
CA TYR A 166 0.88 -13.53 3.67
C TYR A 166 1.61 -13.48 5.03
N LYS A 167 2.53 -14.42 5.25
CA LYS A 167 3.37 -14.47 6.44
C LYS A 167 4.24 -13.22 6.57
N TYR A 168 4.85 -12.76 5.48
CA TYR A 168 5.64 -11.54 5.45
C TYR A 168 4.82 -10.32 5.91
N ILE A 169 3.62 -10.12 5.36
CA ILE A 169 2.73 -9.01 5.75
C ILE A 169 2.33 -9.14 7.23
N TYR A 170 1.98 -10.36 7.67
CA TYR A 170 1.57 -10.62 9.04
C TYR A 170 2.68 -10.35 10.07
N GLU A 171 3.92 -10.73 9.76
CA GLU A 171 5.06 -10.58 10.67
C GLU A 171 5.73 -9.20 10.58
N ASN A 172 5.47 -8.44 9.52
CA ASN A 172 6.16 -7.17 9.24
C ASN A 172 6.16 -6.19 10.42
N PRO A 173 5.04 -5.97 11.14
CA PRO A 173 5.04 -5.07 12.29
C PRO A 173 6.00 -5.47 13.42
N MET A 174 6.11 -6.76 13.67
CA MET A 174 7.03 -7.28 14.70
C MET A 174 8.49 -7.14 14.29
N LYS A 175 8.73 -7.08 12.98
CA LYS A 175 10.07 -7.00 12.37
C LYS A 175 10.38 -5.62 11.80
N TRP A 176 9.61 -4.59 12.19
CA TRP A 176 9.73 -3.24 11.63
C TRP A 176 11.17 -2.70 11.63
N GLN A 177 11.92 -2.90 12.74
CA GLN A 177 13.31 -2.44 12.84
C GLN A 177 14.28 -3.15 11.88
N PHE A 178 13.88 -4.27 11.31
CA PHE A 178 14.65 -5.05 10.32
C PHE A 178 14.07 -4.92 8.91
N ASP A 179 13.02 -4.12 8.73
CA ASP A 179 12.43 -3.91 7.42
C ASP A 179 13.36 -3.07 6.53
N GLN A 180 13.45 -3.42 5.24
CA GLN A 180 14.27 -2.68 4.25
C GLN A 180 13.77 -1.23 4.05
N LEU A 181 12.51 -0.96 4.41
CA LEU A 181 11.89 0.36 4.33
C LEU A 181 11.98 1.12 5.65
N TYR A 182 12.62 0.54 6.68
CA TYR A 182 12.83 1.20 7.96
C TYR A 182 13.54 2.54 7.78
N ALA A 183 13.02 3.57 8.41
CA ALA A 183 13.65 4.87 8.54
C ALA A 183 13.67 5.23 10.02
N GLU A 184 14.85 5.58 10.54
CA GLU A 184 14.97 6.21 11.86
C GLU A 184 14.31 7.60 11.81
N GLU A 185 13.58 7.96 12.86
CA GLU A 185 12.96 9.28 13.02
C GLU A 185 13.99 10.36 13.36
#